data_48fafaa3cc7e975f44fd2d176d517659
#
_entry.id   48fafaa3cc7e975f44fd2d176d517659
#
_cell.length_a   1.000
_cell.length_b   1.000
_cell.length_c   1.000
_cell.angle_alpha   90.00
_cell.angle_beta   90.00
_cell.angle_gamma   90.00
#
_symmetry.space_group_name_H-M   'P 1'
#
loop_
_entity.id
_entity.type
_entity.pdbx_description
1 polymer ?
#
loop_
_entity_poly.entity_id
_entity_poly.type
_entity_poly.pdbx_seq_one_letter_code
_entity_poly.pdbx_strand_id
1 'polypeptide(L)'
;AETWDDNQIISASNYDRANRDRLIENIPNHIKDDTNNTPFLTFLNMTGEHFDKVWTYINQIPQIYDRRQKLDEGLSKDLIYHVGRSLGFYLNDGQDLVDLPNYLTGAQVTGSDSTSSTFSDTPQRDISREIWKRILNNMPFFLKTKGTIRSLKGLINCYGIPSSILRVREYGGPNPATDSEPAYQITRKFTKALDFKGEQY
;
A
#
# COMPACT_ATOMS: atom_id res chain seq x y z
N ALA A 1 -18.14 -11.36 -15.87
CA ALA A 1 -18.04 -10.69 -14.56
C ALA A 1 -19.30 -10.98 -13.76
N GLU A 2 -20.52 -10.67 -14.26
CA GLU A 2 -21.78 -10.89 -13.54
C GLU A 2 -21.95 -12.34 -13.05
N THR A 3 -21.72 -13.32 -13.91
CA THR A 3 -21.87 -14.75 -13.56
C THR A 3 -20.90 -15.21 -12.47
N TRP A 4 -19.73 -14.61 -12.37
CA TRP A 4 -18.75 -14.91 -11.32
C TRP A 4 -19.22 -14.34 -9.97
N ASP A 5 -19.70 -13.11 -9.95
CA ASP A 5 -20.23 -12.46 -8.76
C ASP A 5 -21.45 -13.22 -8.21
N ASP A 6 -22.39 -13.59 -9.09
CA ASP A 6 -23.57 -14.38 -8.72
C ASP A 6 -23.18 -15.72 -8.09
N ASN A 7 -22.19 -16.42 -8.67
CA ASN A 7 -21.70 -17.68 -8.11
C ASN A 7 -21.03 -17.50 -6.74
N GLN A 8 -20.30 -16.41 -6.52
CA GLN A 8 -19.70 -16.11 -5.21
C GLN A 8 -20.78 -15.81 -4.16
N ILE A 9 -21.80 -15.03 -4.50
CA ILE A 9 -22.93 -14.73 -3.62
C ILE A 9 -23.69 -16.00 -3.24
N ILE A 10 -23.96 -16.88 -4.21
CA ILE A 10 -24.62 -18.17 -3.96
C ILE A 10 -23.74 -19.05 -3.07
N SER A 11 -22.44 -19.13 -3.32
CA SER A 11 -21.51 -19.92 -2.50
C SER A 11 -21.43 -19.40 -1.07
N ALA A 12 -21.32 -18.09 -0.89
CA ALA A 12 -21.33 -17.46 0.44
C ALA A 12 -22.64 -17.70 1.19
N SER A 13 -23.79 -17.56 0.50
CA SER A 13 -25.11 -17.80 1.07
C SER A 13 -25.31 -19.26 1.49
N ASN A 14 -24.79 -20.22 0.71
CA ASN A 14 -24.82 -21.63 1.06
C ASN A 14 -23.92 -21.95 2.25
N TYR A 15 -22.74 -21.33 2.32
CA TYR A 15 -21.85 -21.45 3.48
C TYR A 15 -22.52 -20.94 4.74
N ASP A 16 -23.11 -19.75 4.69
CA ASP A 16 -23.83 -19.15 5.81
C ASP A 16 -25.00 -20.04 6.30
N ARG A 17 -25.76 -20.65 5.39
CA ARG A 17 -26.85 -21.57 5.75
C ARG A 17 -26.34 -22.85 6.41
N ALA A 18 -25.19 -23.33 6.01
CA ALA A 18 -24.58 -24.55 6.55
C ALA A 18 -23.83 -24.31 7.87
N ASN A 19 -23.51 -23.06 8.19
CA ASN A 19 -22.74 -22.70 9.37
C ASN A 19 -23.63 -22.74 10.63
N ARG A 20 -23.32 -23.69 11.52
CA ARG A 20 -24.02 -23.86 12.81
C ARG A 20 -23.56 -22.89 13.90
N ASP A 21 -22.43 -22.21 13.70
CA ASP A 21 -21.84 -21.29 14.68
C ASP A 21 -22.37 -19.86 14.54
N ARG A 22 -23.39 -19.65 13.70
CA ARG A 22 -24.04 -18.35 13.57
C ARG A 22 -24.70 -17.93 14.87
N LEU A 23 -24.61 -16.64 15.21
CA LEU A 23 -25.25 -16.07 16.40
C LEU A 23 -26.75 -16.37 16.44
N ILE A 24 -27.42 -16.35 15.29
CA ILE A 24 -28.86 -16.67 15.17
C ILE A 24 -29.18 -18.12 15.58
N GLU A 25 -28.29 -19.07 15.31
CA GLU A 25 -28.54 -20.46 15.64
C GLU A 25 -28.58 -20.73 17.15
N ASN A 26 -27.97 -19.86 17.94
CA ASN A 26 -27.98 -19.94 19.41
C ASN A 26 -29.24 -19.33 20.04
N ILE A 27 -30.15 -18.76 19.23
CA ILE A 27 -31.40 -18.16 19.73
C ILE A 27 -32.53 -19.19 19.73
N PRO A 28 -33.37 -19.19 20.76
CA PRO A 28 -34.54 -20.05 20.80
C PRO A 28 -35.52 -19.82 19.63
N ASN A 29 -36.10 -20.88 19.11
CA ASN A 29 -36.97 -20.83 17.92
C ASN A 29 -38.19 -19.90 18.08
N HIS A 30 -38.77 -19.82 19.29
CA HIS A 30 -39.90 -18.92 19.52
C HIS A 30 -39.58 -17.43 19.31
N ILE A 31 -38.32 -17.05 19.40
CA ILE A 31 -37.87 -15.69 19.09
C ILE A 31 -37.60 -15.52 17.58
N LYS A 32 -37.09 -16.58 16.93
CA LYS A 32 -36.82 -16.58 15.49
C LYS A 32 -38.12 -16.54 14.67
N ASP A 33 -39.14 -17.22 15.15
CA ASP A 33 -40.40 -17.39 14.41
C ASP A 33 -41.36 -16.18 14.56
N ASP A 34 -41.09 -15.29 15.51
CA ASP A 34 -41.88 -14.07 15.70
C ASP A 34 -41.44 -12.96 14.73
N THR A 35 -42.35 -12.57 13.84
CA THR A 35 -42.11 -11.50 12.84
C THR A 35 -41.77 -10.15 13.46
N ASN A 36 -42.21 -9.88 14.70
CA ASN A 36 -41.89 -8.63 15.40
C ASN A 36 -40.41 -8.55 15.77
N ASN A 37 -39.71 -9.67 15.85
CA ASN A 37 -38.29 -9.73 16.21
C ASN A 37 -37.32 -9.60 15.00
N THR A 38 -37.85 -9.40 13.79
CA THR A 38 -37.03 -9.23 12.58
C THR A 38 -35.91 -8.17 12.73
N PRO A 39 -36.17 -6.99 13.32
CA PRO A 39 -35.08 -5.98 13.50
C PRO A 39 -33.99 -6.49 14.45
N PHE A 40 -34.34 -7.25 15.47
CA PHE A 40 -33.39 -7.84 16.40
C PHE A 40 -32.54 -8.92 15.73
N LEU A 41 -33.12 -9.78 14.92
CA LEU A 41 -32.38 -10.78 14.13
C LEU A 41 -31.46 -10.15 13.12
N THR A 42 -31.89 -9.06 12.47
CA THR A 42 -31.04 -8.28 11.56
C THR A 42 -29.85 -7.67 12.31
N PHE A 43 -30.08 -7.08 13.47
CA PHE A 43 -29.01 -6.53 14.31
C PHE A 43 -27.98 -7.59 14.72
N LEU A 44 -28.43 -8.80 15.07
CA LEU A 44 -27.55 -9.92 15.41
C LEU A 44 -26.70 -10.36 14.20
N ASN A 45 -27.29 -10.42 13.01
CA ASN A 45 -26.53 -10.72 11.78
C ASN A 45 -25.48 -9.66 11.50
N MET A 46 -25.82 -8.38 11.62
CA MET A 46 -24.85 -7.29 11.45
C MET A 46 -23.70 -7.37 12.47
N THR A 47 -24.04 -7.76 13.71
CA THR A 47 -23.03 -7.95 14.77
C THR A 47 -22.10 -9.12 14.43
N GLY A 48 -22.67 -10.25 13.96
CA GLY A 48 -21.90 -11.41 13.49
C GLY A 48 -20.95 -11.04 12.37
N GLU A 49 -21.44 -10.36 11.33
CA GLU A 49 -20.62 -9.88 10.21
C GLU A 49 -19.47 -8.97 10.67
N HIS A 50 -19.71 -8.11 11.65
CA HIS A 50 -18.66 -7.27 12.22
C HIS A 50 -17.55 -8.10 12.87
N PHE A 51 -17.90 -9.12 13.66
CA PHE A 51 -16.91 -10.00 14.28
C PHE A 51 -16.17 -10.84 13.24
N ASP A 52 -16.82 -11.30 12.18
CA ASP A 52 -16.18 -12.02 11.09
C ASP A 52 -15.13 -11.15 10.36
N LYS A 53 -15.43 -9.87 10.12
CA LYS A 53 -14.45 -8.90 9.61
C LYS A 53 -13.25 -8.73 10.54
N VAL A 54 -13.50 -8.56 11.83
CA VAL A 54 -12.43 -8.44 12.83
C VAL A 54 -11.56 -9.70 12.86
N TRP A 55 -12.20 -10.87 12.83
CA TRP A 55 -11.49 -12.15 12.77
C TRP A 55 -10.62 -12.28 11.50
N THR A 56 -11.18 -11.92 10.36
CA THR A 56 -10.43 -11.91 9.08
C THR A 56 -9.20 -11.02 9.18
N TYR A 57 -9.33 -9.83 9.77
CA TYR A 57 -8.20 -8.91 9.94
C TYR A 57 -7.14 -9.48 10.89
N ILE A 58 -7.55 -10.08 12.01
CA ILE A 58 -6.61 -10.70 12.95
C ILE A 58 -5.82 -11.82 12.27
N ASN A 59 -6.49 -12.67 11.48
CA ASN A 59 -5.84 -13.76 10.76
C ASN A 59 -4.89 -13.29 9.64
N GLN A 60 -5.12 -12.10 9.08
CA GLN A 60 -4.29 -11.56 8.01
C GLN A 60 -3.05 -10.83 8.51
N ILE A 61 -3.05 -10.31 9.75
CA ILE A 61 -1.89 -9.61 10.31
C ILE A 61 -0.60 -10.45 10.27
N PRO A 62 -0.57 -11.74 10.66
CA PRO A 62 0.63 -12.56 10.55
C PRO A 62 1.11 -12.77 9.12
N GLN A 63 0.23 -12.65 8.13
CA GLN A 63 0.52 -12.86 6.71
C GLN A 63 1.25 -11.68 6.05
N ILE A 64 1.52 -10.59 6.78
CA ILE A 64 2.26 -9.42 6.25
C ILE A 64 3.59 -9.84 5.62
N TYR A 65 4.25 -10.85 6.18
CA TYR A 65 5.58 -11.29 5.75
C TYR A 65 5.58 -12.41 4.70
N ASP A 66 4.41 -12.90 4.29
CA ASP A 66 4.28 -14.01 3.34
C ASP A 66 4.63 -13.65 1.89
N ARG A 67 5.06 -12.40 1.63
CA ARG A 67 5.48 -11.89 0.32
C ARG A 67 4.40 -11.99 -0.77
N ARG A 68 3.15 -12.08 -0.38
CA ARG A 68 2.02 -12.03 -1.31
C ARG A 68 1.77 -10.58 -1.71
N GLN A 69 2.06 -10.26 -2.95
CA GLN A 69 2.04 -8.87 -3.42
C GLN A 69 0.67 -8.43 -3.94
N LYS A 70 -0.13 -9.37 -4.41
CA LYS A 70 -1.47 -9.08 -4.91
C LYS A 70 -2.40 -8.57 -3.81
N LEU A 71 -3.31 -7.67 -4.15
CA LEU A 71 -4.24 -7.08 -3.18
C LEU A 71 -5.32 -8.04 -2.69
N ASP A 72 -5.62 -9.08 -3.47
CA ASP A 72 -6.59 -10.13 -3.20
C ASP A 72 -6.04 -11.26 -2.29
N GLU A 73 -4.74 -11.26 -2.03
CA GLU A 73 -4.08 -12.30 -1.23
C GLU A 73 -3.36 -11.69 0.00
N GLY A 74 -3.32 -12.43 1.10
CA GLY A 74 -2.59 -12.02 2.31
C GLY A 74 -3.26 -10.86 3.05
N LEU A 75 -2.50 -9.81 3.39
CA LEU A 75 -3.01 -8.66 4.12
C LEU A 75 -4.06 -7.88 3.31
N SER A 76 -5.23 -7.65 3.90
CA SER A 76 -6.30 -6.86 3.28
C SER A 76 -5.85 -5.45 2.96
N LYS A 77 -6.30 -4.95 1.81
CA LYS A 77 -6.02 -3.59 1.36
C LYS A 77 -6.44 -2.49 2.35
N ASP A 78 -7.44 -2.76 3.17
CA ASP A 78 -7.93 -1.80 4.16
C ASP A 78 -7.01 -1.71 5.39
N LEU A 79 -6.31 -2.79 5.72
CA LEU A 79 -5.36 -2.82 6.82
C LEU A 79 -3.98 -2.24 6.50
N ILE A 80 -3.62 -2.15 5.22
CA ILE A 80 -2.28 -1.73 4.79
C ILE A 80 -1.90 -0.39 5.41
N TYR A 81 -2.79 0.59 5.37
CA TYR A 81 -2.54 1.92 5.93
C TYR A 81 -2.35 1.88 7.46
N HIS A 82 -3.22 1.18 8.16
CA HIS A 82 -3.18 1.11 9.62
C HIS A 82 -1.97 0.35 10.14
N VAL A 83 -1.61 -0.74 9.48
CA VAL A 83 -0.40 -1.51 9.79
C VAL A 83 0.86 -0.69 9.49
N GLY A 84 0.92 -0.03 8.35
CA GLY A 84 2.03 0.88 8.02
C GLY A 84 2.23 1.95 9.09
N ARG A 85 1.14 2.59 9.51
CA ARG A 85 1.16 3.60 10.57
C ARG A 85 1.62 3.04 11.92
N SER A 86 1.20 1.84 12.30
CA SER A 86 1.62 1.19 13.54
C SER A 86 3.11 0.87 13.55
N LEU A 87 3.70 0.62 12.39
CA LEU A 87 5.14 0.42 12.22
C LEU A 87 5.94 1.73 12.08
N GLY A 88 5.27 2.89 12.21
CA GLY A 88 5.89 4.21 12.07
C GLY A 88 6.10 4.66 10.62
N PHE A 89 5.46 4.01 9.66
CA PHE A 89 5.54 4.35 8.25
C PHE A 89 4.31 5.15 7.83
N TYR A 90 4.48 6.42 7.51
CA TYR A 90 3.40 7.28 7.05
C TYR A 90 3.25 7.12 5.54
N LEU A 91 2.21 6.39 5.17
CA LEU A 91 1.86 6.13 3.77
C LEU A 91 0.90 7.23 3.31
N ASN A 92 1.38 8.15 2.50
CA ASN A 92 0.57 9.22 1.94
C ASN A 92 0.29 8.94 0.47
N ASP A 93 -0.95 9.15 0.07
CA ASP A 93 -1.31 9.21 -1.34
C ASP A 93 -0.70 10.50 -1.92
N GLY A 94 0.06 10.37 -3.00
CA GLY A 94 0.77 11.49 -3.61
C GLY A 94 -0.11 12.41 -4.46
N GLN A 95 -1.44 12.27 -4.40
CA GLN A 95 -2.39 13.02 -5.21
C GLN A 95 -3.27 13.94 -4.39
N ASP A 96 -3.59 15.10 -4.95
CA ASP A 96 -4.51 16.06 -4.37
C ASP A 96 -5.96 15.51 -4.38
N LEU A 97 -6.75 15.91 -3.40
CA LEU A 97 -8.17 15.55 -3.29
C LEU A 97 -9.02 15.99 -4.49
N VAL A 98 -8.55 16.98 -5.25
CA VAL A 98 -9.23 17.48 -6.46
C VAL A 98 -9.34 16.39 -7.53
N ASP A 99 -8.34 15.50 -7.60
CA ASP A 99 -8.29 14.41 -8.56
C ASP A 99 -8.88 13.09 -8.03
N LEU A 100 -9.65 13.14 -6.94
CA LEU A 100 -10.21 11.97 -6.30
C LEU A 100 -11.00 11.04 -7.25
N PRO A 101 -11.88 11.54 -8.16
CA PRO A 101 -12.55 10.68 -9.12
C PRO A 101 -11.58 9.94 -10.04
N ASN A 102 -10.56 10.62 -10.55
CA ASN A 102 -9.54 10.03 -11.41
C ASN A 102 -8.68 9.01 -10.64
N TYR A 103 -8.38 9.31 -9.38
CA TYR A 103 -7.66 8.42 -8.50
C TYR A 103 -8.41 7.11 -8.20
N LEU A 104 -9.72 7.19 -8.01
CA LEU A 104 -10.58 6.03 -7.74
C LEU A 104 -10.87 5.20 -8.99
N THR A 105 -11.08 5.85 -10.13
CA THR A 105 -11.48 5.19 -11.39
C THR A 105 -10.29 4.80 -12.27
N GLY A 106 -9.08 5.28 -11.96
CA GLY A 106 -7.91 5.09 -12.80
C GLY A 106 -7.91 5.94 -14.08
N ALA A 107 -8.87 6.84 -14.22
CA ALA A 107 -8.94 7.75 -15.36
C ALA A 107 -7.86 8.83 -15.24
N GLN A 108 -7.06 9.01 -16.28
CA GLN A 108 -6.11 10.12 -16.38
C GLN A 108 -6.58 11.09 -17.45
N VAL A 109 -6.73 12.35 -17.06
CA VAL A 109 -6.98 13.44 -18.02
C VAL A 109 -5.63 13.91 -18.53
N THR A 110 -5.32 13.59 -19.78
CA THR A 110 -4.07 13.99 -20.43
C THR A 110 -4.38 15.21 -21.32
N GLY A 111 -3.87 16.38 -20.91
CA GLY A 111 -3.91 17.61 -21.70
C GLY A 111 -4.96 18.63 -21.26
N SER A 112 -4.80 19.87 -21.75
CA SER A 112 -5.70 20.99 -21.48
C SER A 112 -7.08 20.85 -22.17
N ASP A 113 -7.18 19.95 -23.15
CA ASP A 113 -8.44 19.60 -23.81
C ASP A 113 -8.90 18.24 -23.27
N SER A 114 -9.88 18.26 -22.41
CA SER A 114 -10.44 17.16 -21.64
C SER A 114 -11.11 16.03 -22.45
N THR A 115 -10.72 15.81 -23.68
CA THR A 115 -11.36 14.85 -24.59
C THR A 115 -10.68 13.47 -24.67
N SER A 116 -9.49 13.29 -24.12
CA SER A 116 -8.83 11.97 -24.08
C SER A 116 -8.54 11.54 -22.64
N SER A 117 -9.46 10.82 -22.04
CA SER A 117 -9.20 10.09 -20.79
C SER A 117 -8.66 8.71 -21.16
N THR A 118 -7.43 8.43 -20.77
CA THR A 118 -6.89 7.06 -20.76
C THR A 118 -7.34 6.39 -19.48
N PHE A 119 -8.18 5.37 -19.62
CA PHE A 119 -8.58 4.53 -18.49
C PHE A 119 -7.51 3.47 -18.25
N SER A 120 -7.04 3.37 -17.01
CA SER A 120 -6.25 2.22 -16.56
C SER A 120 -7.20 1.13 -16.08
N ASP A 121 -6.88 -0.14 -16.35
CA ASP A 121 -7.65 -1.28 -15.86
C ASP A 121 -7.66 -1.36 -14.32
N THR A 122 -6.67 -0.73 -13.67
CA THR A 122 -6.51 -0.74 -12.21
C THR A 122 -6.63 0.67 -11.66
N PRO A 123 -7.48 0.90 -10.65
CA PRO A 123 -7.58 2.18 -9.96
C PRO A 123 -6.22 2.61 -9.39
N GLN A 124 -5.90 3.89 -9.49
CA GLN A 124 -4.62 4.42 -9.00
C GLN A 124 -4.45 4.23 -7.49
N ARG A 125 -5.55 4.25 -6.76
CA ARG A 125 -5.59 3.92 -5.35
C ARG A 125 -5.11 2.49 -5.06
N ASP A 126 -5.50 1.53 -5.89
CA ASP A 126 -5.09 0.14 -5.71
C ASP A 126 -3.62 -0.07 -6.10
N ILE A 127 -3.12 0.66 -7.09
CA ILE A 127 -1.68 0.68 -7.42
C ILE A 127 -0.86 1.23 -6.24
N SER A 128 -1.29 2.32 -5.62
CA SER A 128 -0.62 2.87 -4.43
C SER A 128 -0.63 1.86 -3.27
N ARG A 129 -1.75 1.18 -3.05
CA ARG A 129 -1.85 0.14 -2.01
C ARG A 129 -0.98 -1.08 -2.30
N GLU A 130 -0.83 -1.48 -3.56
CA GLU A 130 0.13 -2.52 -3.94
C GLU A 130 1.57 -2.13 -3.60
N ILE A 131 1.97 -0.92 -3.92
CA ILE A 131 3.31 -0.41 -3.59
C ILE A 131 3.51 -0.44 -2.07
N TRP A 132 2.55 0.05 -1.31
CA TRP A 132 2.60 0.05 0.15
C TRP A 132 2.68 -1.37 0.71
N LYS A 133 1.94 -2.30 0.14
CA LYS A 133 1.99 -3.72 0.52
C LYS A 133 3.37 -4.32 0.26
N ARG A 134 4.01 -4.00 -0.88
CA ARG A 134 5.39 -4.41 -1.17
C ARG A 134 6.38 -3.87 -0.14
N ILE A 135 6.21 -2.61 0.28
CA ILE A 135 7.03 -2.00 1.32
C ILE A 135 6.84 -2.72 2.65
N LEU A 136 5.59 -2.98 3.06
CA LEU A 136 5.27 -3.68 4.32
C LEU A 136 5.80 -5.10 4.33
N ASN A 137 5.66 -5.86 3.25
CA ASN A 137 6.19 -7.22 3.12
C ASN A 137 7.72 -7.26 3.27
N ASN A 138 8.42 -6.19 2.88
CA ASN A 138 9.87 -6.06 3.00
C ASN A 138 10.32 -5.27 4.25
N MET A 139 9.40 -4.90 5.14
CA MET A 139 9.71 -4.10 6.33
C MET A 139 10.81 -4.71 7.22
N PRO A 140 10.84 -6.02 7.52
CA PRO A 140 11.93 -6.60 8.30
C PRO A 140 13.30 -6.39 7.68
N PHE A 141 13.38 -6.46 6.34
CA PHE A 141 14.60 -6.18 5.61
C PHE A 141 15.00 -4.71 5.74
N PHE A 142 14.07 -3.78 5.60
CA PHE A 142 14.35 -2.35 5.72
C PHE A 142 14.78 -1.96 7.13
N LEU A 143 14.16 -2.53 8.16
CA LEU A 143 14.56 -2.28 9.55
C LEU A 143 15.96 -2.79 9.85
N LYS A 144 16.32 -3.96 9.33
CA LYS A 144 17.67 -4.53 9.50
C LYS A 144 18.75 -3.77 8.74
N THR A 145 18.42 -3.23 7.59
CA THR A 145 19.38 -2.56 6.68
C THR A 145 19.26 -1.05 6.69
N LYS A 146 18.55 -0.50 7.67
CA LYS A 146 18.33 0.94 7.84
C LYS A 146 19.64 1.72 7.74
N GLY A 147 19.65 2.81 6.95
CA GLY A 147 20.83 3.66 6.77
C GLY A 147 21.86 3.14 5.75
N THR A 148 21.61 2.03 5.07
CA THR A 148 22.53 1.50 4.05
C THR A 148 22.01 1.77 2.63
N ILE A 149 22.92 1.81 1.65
CA ILE A 149 22.60 1.89 0.21
C ILE A 149 21.70 0.73 -0.20
N ARG A 150 21.86 -0.44 0.43
CA ARG A 150 21.07 -1.63 0.15
C ARG A 150 19.59 -1.42 0.50
N SER A 151 19.31 -0.78 1.62
CA SER A 151 17.94 -0.44 2.03
C SER A 151 17.31 0.54 1.05
N LEU A 152 18.06 1.59 0.66
CA LEU A 152 17.58 2.59 -0.30
C LEU A 152 17.25 1.96 -1.66
N LYS A 153 18.14 1.13 -2.19
CA LYS A 153 17.89 0.40 -3.44
C LYS A 153 16.67 -0.52 -3.34
N GLY A 154 16.50 -1.21 -2.20
CA GLY A 154 15.34 -2.05 -1.95
C GLY A 154 14.03 -1.26 -1.93
N LEU A 155 14.03 -0.08 -1.28
CA LEU A 155 12.86 0.79 -1.22
C LEU A 155 12.47 1.30 -2.62
N ILE A 156 13.43 1.78 -3.39
CA ILE A 156 13.21 2.25 -4.76
C ILE A 156 12.69 1.11 -5.66
N ASN A 157 13.19 -0.11 -5.44
CA ASN A 157 12.71 -1.29 -6.16
C ASN A 157 11.24 -1.63 -5.84
N CYS A 158 10.77 -1.33 -4.63
CA CYS A 158 9.35 -1.48 -4.28
C CYS A 158 8.44 -0.56 -5.11
N TYR A 159 8.95 0.60 -5.54
CA TYR A 159 8.26 1.52 -6.46
C TYR A 159 8.34 1.09 -7.93
N GLY A 160 8.95 -0.06 -8.23
CA GLY A 160 9.06 -0.59 -9.59
C GLY A 160 10.27 -0.09 -10.37
N ILE A 161 11.19 0.65 -9.76
CA ILE A 161 12.43 1.11 -10.40
C ILE A 161 13.53 0.08 -10.13
N PRO A 162 13.99 -0.67 -11.16
CA PRO A 162 15.02 -1.68 -10.96
C PRO A 162 16.37 -1.04 -10.63
N SER A 163 17.15 -1.70 -9.78
CA SER A 163 18.47 -1.23 -9.35
C SER A 163 19.51 -1.13 -10.49
N SER A 164 19.21 -1.74 -11.64
CA SER A 164 20.05 -1.64 -12.86
C SER A 164 20.01 -0.26 -13.49
N ILE A 165 18.90 0.46 -13.35
CA ILE A 165 18.72 1.81 -13.91
C ILE A 165 19.29 2.87 -12.97
N LEU A 166 19.14 2.66 -11.65
CA LEU A 166 19.53 3.64 -10.64
C LEU A 166 20.89 3.32 -10.02
N ARG A 167 21.86 4.20 -10.24
CA ARG A 167 23.16 4.13 -9.57
C ARG A 167 23.14 5.04 -8.33
N VAL A 168 23.17 4.43 -7.16
CA VAL A 168 23.34 5.14 -5.89
C VAL A 168 24.81 5.08 -5.52
N ARG A 169 25.44 6.23 -5.31
CA ARG A 169 26.82 6.35 -4.85
C ARG A 169 26.84 7.07 -3.52
N GLU A 170 27.66 6.58 -2.63
CA GLU A 170 27.89 7.17 -1.32
C GLU A 170 29.13 8.06 -1.39
N TYR A 171 29.06 9.27 -0.84
CA TYR A 171 30.14 10.22 -0.80
C TYR A 171 30.45 10.61 0.64
N GLY A 172 31.72 10.82 0.96
CA GLY A 172 32.11 11.29 2.29
C GLY A 172 32.32 10.17 3.34
N GLY A 173 32.44 8.92 2.89
CA GLY A 173 32.85 7.84 3.77
C GLY A 173 34.30 7.97 4.26
N PRO A 174 34.71 7.23 5.32
CA PRO A 174 36.10 7.21 5.78
C PRO A 174 36.99 6.76 4.63
N ASN A 175 38.10 7.49 4.44
CA ASN A 175 39.12 7.16 3.45
C ASN A 175 39.62 5.74 3.71
N PRO A 176 39.55 4.81 2.75
CA PRO A 176 40.21 3.52 2.92
C PRO A 176 41.71 3.78 3.11
N ALA A 177 42.29 3.20 4.16
CA ALA A 177 43.69 3.39 4.53
C ALA A 177 44.69 2.80 3.52
N THR A 178 44.30 2.52 2.30
CA THR A 178 45.13 2.02 1.22
C THR A 178 45.44 3.15 0.25
N ASP A 179 46.71 3.47 0.15
CA ASP A 179 47.33 4.57 -0.67
C ASP A 179 47.09 4.49 -2.19
N SER A 180 46.21 3.62 -2.67
CA SER A 180 46.03 3.38 -4.12
C SER A 180 44.75 3.93 -4.73
N GLU A 181 43.82 4.47 -3.94
CA GLU A 181 42.64 5.11 -4.50
C GLU A 181 42.63 6.61 -4.20
N PRO A 182 42.43 7.46 -5.23
CA PRO A 182 42.41 8.90 -5.01
C PRO A 182 41.31 9.25 -4.01
N ALA A 183 41.73 9.90 -2.91
CA ALA A 183 40.81 10.53 -1.98
C ALA A 183 39.78 11.33 -2.77
N TYR A 184 38.50 11.11 -2.51
CA TYR A 184 37.46 11.78 -3.24
C TYR A 184 37.52 13.28 -2.95
N GLN A 185 38.17 14.01 -3.84
CA GLN A 185 38.20 15.49 -3.78
C GLN A 185 36.87 16.01 -4.30
N ILE A 186 36.04 16.54 -3.41
CA ILE A 186 34.90 17.36 -3.81
C ILE A 186 35.48 18.68 -4.38
N THR A 187 35.76 18.69 -5.65
CA THR A 187 36.10 19.94 -6.33
C THR A 187 34.80 20.71 -6.51
N ARG A 188 34.45 21.56 -5.55
CA ARG A 188 33.40 22.55 -5.75
C ARG A 188 33.92 23.53 -6.80
N LYS A 189 33.52 23.36 -8.05
CA LYS A 189 33.67 24.40 -9.05
C LYS A 189 32.64 25.48 -8.72
N PHE A 190 33.08 26.46 -7.95
CA PHE A 190 32.35 27.72 -7.92
C PHE A 190 32.44 28.32 -9.33
N THR A 191 31.33 28.75 -9.89
CA THR A 191 31.33 29.65 -11.04
C THR A 191 32.26 30.78 -10.70
N LYS A 192 33.38 30.90 -11.44
CA LYS A 192 34.31 32.02 -11.24
C LYS A 192 33.48 33.28 -11.46
N ALA A 193 33.30 34.08 -10.42
CA ALA A 193 32.81 35.42 -10.58
C ALA A 193 33.85 36.17 -11.40
N LEU A 194 33.43 36.95 -12.40
CA LEU A 194 34.30 37.88 -13.11
C LEU A 194 34.83 38.86 -12.08
N ASP A 195 36.12 38.71 -11.75
CA ASP A 195 36.84 39.64 -10.90
C ASP A 195 37.30 40.80 -11.79
N PHE A 196 36.55 41.88 -11.76
CA PHE A 196 36.94 43.14 -12.37
C PHE A 196 38.01 43.79 -11.49
N LYS A 197 39.22 43.23 -11.48
CA LYS A 197 40.34 43.80 -10.77
C LYS A 197 40.54 45.26 -11.17
N GLY A 198 39.94 46.16 -10.41
CA GLY A 198 40.44 47.53 -10.22
C GLY A 198 40.46 48.46 -11.41
N GLU A 199 39.89 48.10 -12.54
CA GLU A 199 39.74 49.08 -13.63
C GLU A 199 38.40 49.83 -13.43
N GLN A 200 38.52 50.98 -12.76
CA GLN A 200 37.48 51.99 -12.77
C GLN A 200 37.47 52.63 -14.16
N TYR A 201 36.36 52.43 -14.88
CA TYR A 201 36.00 53.26 -16.00
C TYR A 201 35.06 54.39 -15.53
#